data_6f52a3bb31a0fe091f2ff03a2093662d
#
_entry.id   6f52a3bb31a0fe091f2ff03a2093662d
#
_cell.length_a   1.000
_cell.length_b   1.000
_cell.length_c   1.000
_cell.angle_alpha   90.00
_cell.angle_beta   90.00
_cell.angle_gamma   90.00
#
_symmetry.space_group_name_H-M   'P 1'
#
loop_
_entity.id
_entity.type
_entity.pdbx_description
1 polymer ?
#
loop_
_entity_poly.entity_id
_entity_poly.type
_entity_poly.pdbx_seq_one_letter_code
_entity_poly.pdbx_strand_id
1 'polypeptide(L)'
;MACALLCAQDPPKVLRITREDIKEGKTVLHEQSEAKFSQAMARHKFPVYYLGLDGMTGTPQALFMESYESFASISDAIALEDKVAEFGTLSTLDSEYHSGSRVWFAVYRPDLSFHSAEFVAGLPKARYMNVITVQIHFEHDLEFAEIAKTAIEAAEKAKSDQPVAVYQVVSGMPAGTYMLLEAAASLNALDDAPARSRALTQAMGESGSRKFLKNAGEVIAGEEPLLFAINPKTSYVSKEFAAGDPEFWTPKPPHKKP
;
A
#
# COMPACT_ATOMS: atom_id res chain seq x y z
N MET A 1 30.69 -7.22 15.20
CA MET A 1 30.22 -5.83 15.02
C MET A 1 29.86 -5.66 13.56
N ALA A 2 28.58 -5.89 13.23
CA ALA A 2 28.04 -5.56 11.93
C ALA A 2 27.26 -4.24 12.11
N CYS A 3 27.87 -3.17 11.66
CA CYS A 3 27.22 -1.89 11.49
C CYS A 3 26.22 -2.09 10.36
N ALA A 4 24.96 -2.36 10.68
CA ALA A 4 23.89 -2.28 9.71
C ALA A 4 23.75 -0.79 9.37
N LEU A 5 24.43 -0.38 8.31
CA LEU A 5 24.10 0.80 7.55
C LEU A 5 22.60 0.70 7.27
N LEU A 6 21.84 1.70 7.70
CA LEU A 6 20.52 2.00 7.14
C LEU A 6 20.71 2.32 5.65
N CYS A 7 20.98 1.29 4.84
CA CYS A 7 20.79 1.40 3.41
C CYS A 7 19.28 1.58 3.22
N ALA A 8 18.88 2.65 2.55
CA ALA A 8 17.54 2.82 2.05
C ALA A 8 17.14 1.51 1.36
N GLN A 9 16.16 0.81 1.93
CA GLN A 9 15.72 -0.46 1.41
C GLN A 9 14.76 -0.16 0.28
N ASP A 10 14.96 -0.77 -0.89
CA ASP A 10 14.02 -0.64 -1.99
C ASP A 10 12.65 -1.22 -1.60
N PRO A 11 11.56 -0.72 -2.19
CA PRO A 11 10.25 -1.34 -2.03
C PRO A 11 10.27 -2.84 -2.38
N PRO A 12 9.41 -3.66 -1.74
CA PRO A 12 9.28 -5.08 -2.07
C PRO A 12 9.06 -5.28 -3.58
N LYS A 13 9.71 -6.27 -4.18
CA LYS A 13 9.61 -6.52 -5.62
C LYS A 13 8.23 -6.96 -6.06
N VAL A 14 7.53 -7.69 -5.19
CA VAL A 14 6.19 -8.20 -5.45
C VAL A 14 5.32 -7.96 -4.22
N LEU A 15 4.11 -7.46 -4.45
CA LEU A 15 3.05 -7.41 -3.46
C LEU A 15 1.97 -8.44 -3.82
N ARG A 16 1.52 -9.20 -2.82
CA ARG A 16 0.21 -9.86 -2.82
C ARG A 16 -0.72 -8.96 -2.03
N ILE A 17 -1.78 -8.50 -2.67
CA ILE A 17 -2.75 -7.63 -2.03
C ILE A 17 -4.07 -8.37 -1.95
N THR A 18 -4.64 -8.43 -0.74
CA THR A 18 -5.99 -8.92 -0.49
C THR A 18 -6.86 -7.73 -0.11
N ARG A 19 -7.96 -7.54 -0.83
CA ARG A 19 -9.04 -6.61 -0.46
C ARG A 19 -10.23 -7.40 0.03
N GLU A 20 -10.81 -6.96 1.12
CA GLU A 20 -12.04 -7.50 1.68
C GLU A 20 -13.10 -6.41 1.77
N ASP A 21 -14.25 -6.70 1.16
CA ASP A 21 -15.42 -5.82 1.19
C ASP A 21 -16.22 -6.14 2.45
N ILE A 22 -16.11 -5.29 3.48
CA ILE A 22 -16.67 -5.54 4.81
C ILE A 22 -18.18 -5.35 4.79
N LYS A 23 -18.94 -6.29 5.35
CA LYS A 23 -20.38 -6.17 5.51
C LYS A 23 -20.73 -4.99 6.40
N GLU A 24 -21.79 -4.27 6.05
CA GLU A 24 -22.28 -3.13 6.82
C GLU A 24 -22.49 -3.50 8.29
N GLY A 25 -21.98 -2.65 9.19
CA GLY A 25 -22.05 -2.88 10.65
C GLY A 25 -21.11 -3.97 11.19
N LYS A 26 -20.22 -4.54 10.37
CA LYS A 26 -19.30 -5.61 10.79
C LYS A 26 -17.84 -5.17 10.97
N THR A 27 -17.50 -3.92 10.71
CA THR A 27 -16.10 -3.40 10.74
C THR A 27 -15.36 -3.76 12.03
N VAL A 28 -16.00 -3.59 13.21
CA VAL A 28 -15.36 -3.90 14.51
C VAL A 28 -15.12 -5.39 14.67
N LEU A 29 -16.06 -6.23 14.22
CA LEU A 29 -15.93 -7.70 14.32
C LEU A 29 -14.87 -8.22 13.36
N HIS A 30 -14.80 -7.68 12.15
CA HIS A 30 -13.76 -7.95 11.18
C HIS A 30 -12.37 -7.55 11.73
N GLU A 31 -12.20 -6.31 12.25
CA GLU A 31 -10.95 -5.90 12.90
C GLU A 31 -10.52 -6.87 14.01
N GLN A 32 -11.46 -7.32 14.86
CA GLN A 32 -11.17 -8.27 15.91
C GLN A 32 -10.76 -9.65 15.39
N SER A 33 -11.35 -10.08 14.28
CA SER A 33 -11.01 -11.33 13.61
C SER A 33 -9.60 -11.25 13.01
N GLU A 34 -9.30 -10.22 12.24
CA GLU A 34 -8.00 -9.98 11.63
C GLU A 34 -6.89 -9.78 12.67
N ALA A 35 -7.19 -9.14 13.79
CA ALA A 35 -6.25 -9.05 14.91
C ALA A 35 -5.87 -10.42 15.50
N LYS A 36 -6.78 -11.41 15.48
CA LYS A 36 -6.46 -12.79 15.89
C LYS A 36 -5.56 -13.46 14.84
N PHE A 37 -5.79 -13.19 13.56
CA PHE A 37 -4.97 -13.70 12.48
C PHE A 37 -3.54 -13.17 12.57
N SER A 38 -3.35 -11.86 12.73
CA SER A 38 -2.02 -11.26 12.92
C SER A 38 -1.29 -11.81 14.16
N GLN A 39 -2.00 -12.04 15.26
CA GLN A 39 -1.46 -12.68 16.46
C GLN A 39 -1.08 -14.16 16.20
N ALA A 40 -1.85 -14.91 15.40
CA ALA A 40 -1.51 -16.27 15.02
C ALA A 40 -0.23 -16.29 14.16
N MET A 41 -0.10 -15.39 13.20
CA MET A 41 1.14 -15.21 12.42
C MET A 41 2.35 -15.00 13.34
N ALA A 42 2.21 -14.13 14.34
CA ALA A 42 3.27 -13.86 15.33
C ALA A 42 3.60 -15.09 16.19
N ARG A 43 2.60 -15.86 16.68
CA ARG A 43 2.81 -17.09 17.44
C ARG A 43 3.55 -18.16 16.65
N HIS A 44 3.19 -18.32 15.39
CA HIS A 44 3.84 -19.28 14.47
C HIS A 44 5.15 -18.76 13.87
N LYS A 45 5.54 -17.50 14.15
CA LYS A 45 6.73 -16.84 13.60
C LYS A 45 6.74 -16.94 12.08
N PHE A 46 5.58 -16.67 11.48
CA PHE A 46 5.43 -16.81 10.03
C PHE A 46 6.40 -15.87 9.32
N PRO A 47 7.06 -16.30 8.24
CA PRO A 47 8.17 -15.53 7.65
C PRO A 47 7.73 -14.38 6.74
N VAL A 48 6.42 -14.21 6.51
CA VAL A 48 5.87 -13.15 5.66
C VAL A 48 5.21 -12.07 6.50
N TYR A 49 5.60 -10.83 6.26
CA TYR A 49 5.05 -9.65 6.92
C TYR A 49 4.06 -8.93 6.00
N TYR A 50 3.08 -8.27 6.62
CA TYR A 50 2.09 -7.50 5.88
C TYR A 50 1.58 -6.28 6.67
N LEU A 51 1.08 -5.30 5.92
CA LEU A 51 0.34 -4.16 6.47
C LEU A 51 -1.16 -4.41 6.31
N GLY A 52 -1.91 -4.26 7.38
CA GLY A 52 -3.36 -4.19 7.38
C GLY A 52 -3.81 -2.72 7.33
N LEU A 53 -4.72 -2.41 6.44
CA LEU A 53 -5.18 -1.06 6.14
C LEU A 53 -6.72 -1.03 6.19
N ASP A 54 -7.29 -0.13 6.98
CA ASP A 54 -8.73 0.07 7.08
C ASP A 54 -9.18 1.20 6.15
N GLY A 55 -10.19 0.96 5.31
CA GLY A 55 -10.74 1.95 4.39
C GLY A 55 -11.37 3.12 5.12
N MET A 56 -10.90 4.34 4.82
CA MET A 56 -11.48 5.59 5.32
C MET A 56 -12.44 6.23 4.32
N THR A 57 -12.26 5.93 3.04
CA THR A 57 -13.10 6.42 1.94
C THR A 57 -13.66 5.25 1.13
N GLY A 58 -14.71 5.51 0.36
CA GLY A 58 -15.40 4.46 -0.40
C GLY A 58 -16.32 3.60 0.48
N THR A 59 -16.57 2.36 0.04
CA THR A 59 -17.32 1.36 0.80
C THR A 59 -16.48 0.80 1.95
N PRO A 60 -17.09 0.26 3.03
CA PRO A 60 -16.33 -0.40 4.08
C PRO A 60 -15.45 -1.52 3.53
N GLN A 61 -14.15 -1.42 3.71
CA GLN A 61 -13.17 -2.35 3.15
C GLN A 61 -11.89 -2.38 3.97
N ALA A 62 -11.14 -3.46 3.85
CA ALA A 62 -9.77 -3.58 4.32
C ALA A 62 -8.84 -4.02 3.19
N LEU A 63 -7.57 -3.61 3.26
CA LEU A 63 -6.50 -4.11 2.40
C LEU A 63 -5.41 -4.75 3.28
N PHE A 64 -4.91 -5.89 2.83
CA PHE A 64 -3.74 -6.54 3.40
C PHE A 64 -2.66 -6.60 2.33
N MET A 65 -1.52 -5.96 2.60
CA MET A 65 -0.41 -5.84 1.65
C MET A 65 0.77 -6.67 2.13
N GLU A 66 0.91 -7.87 1.60
CA GLU A 66 2.01 -8.78 1.87
C GLU A 66 3.20 -8.48 0.93
N SER A 67 4.42 -8.57 1.48
CA SER A 67 5.66 -8.20 0.81
C SER A 67 6.50 -9.41 0.46
N TYR A 68 6.93 -9.52 -0.80
CA TYR A 68 7.71 -10.65 -1.32
C TYR A 68 8.87 -10.21 -2.22
N GLU A 69 9.92 -11.02 -2.25
CA GLU A 69 11.06 -10.83 -3.17
C GLU A 69 10.81 -11.42 -4.56
N SER A 70 9.89 -12.37 -4.68
CA SER A 70 9.59 -13.07 -5.93
C SER A 70 8.28 -13.84 -5.87
N PHE A 71 7.76 -14.27 -7.02
CA PHE A 71 6.63 -15.20 -7.07
C PHE A 71 6.96 -16.58 -6.50
N ALA A 72 8.21 -17.02 -6.56
CA ALA A 72 8.64 -18.28 -5.93
C ALA A 72 8.46 -18.21 -4.41
N SER A 73 8.83 -17.07 -3.78
CA SER A 73 8.64 -16.89 -2.33
C SER A 73 7.16 -16.83 -1.92
N ILE A 74 6.25 -16.44 -2.82
CA ILE A 74 4.80 -16.58 -2.59
C ILE A 74 4.38 -18.04 -2.53
N SER A 75 4.86 -18.86 -3.48
CA SER A 75 4.57 -20.31 -3.50
C SER A 75 5.07 -20.99 -2.21
N ASP A 76 6.27 -20.64 -1.76
CA ASP A 76 6.84 -21.17 -0.52
C ASP A 76 6.00 -20.77 0.70
N ALA A 77 5.53 -19.52 0.74
CA ALA A 77 4.67 -19.00 1.81
C ALA A 77 3.32 -19.73 1.86
N ILE A 78 2.65 -19.91 0.72
CA ILE A 78 1.38 -20.67 0.63
C ILE A 78 1.59 -22.10 1.14
N ALA A 79 2.66 -22.77 0.73
CA ALA A 79 2.97 -24.13 1.18
C ALA A 79 3.27 -24.21 2.70
N LEU A 80 3.69 -23.12 3.34
CA LEU A 80 3.85 -23.04 4.78
C LEU A 80 2.51 -22.73 5.47
N GLU A 81 1.72 -21.84 4.90
CA GLU A 81 0.40 -21.44 5.41
C GLU A 81 -0.53 -22.65 5.49
N ASP A 82 -0.56 -23.51 4.45
CA ASP A 82 -1.36 -24.74 4.39
C ASP A 82 -1.05 -25.74 5.53
N LYS A 83 0.14 -25.65 6.12
CA LYS A 83 0.54 -26.53 7.23
C LYS A 83 0.03 -26.06 8.59
N VAL A 84 -0.50 -24.85 8.68
CA VAL A 84 -0.99 -24.24 9.93
C VAL A 84 -2.51 -24.25 9.95
N ALA A 85 -3.11 -25.30 10.48
CA ALA A 85 -4.58 -25.46 10.53
C ALA A 85 -5.31 -24.28 11.20
N GLU A 86 -4.64 -23.56 12.11
CA GLU A 86 -5.19 -22.38 12.77
C GLU A 86 -5.51 -21.26 11.77
N PHE A 87 -4.68 -21.06 10.74
CA PHE A 87 -4.91 -20.03 9.72
C PHE A 87 -6.19 -20.30 8.93
N GLY A 88 -6.39 -21.53 8.46
CA GLY A 88 -7.62 -21.92 7.77
C GLY A 88 -8.88 -21.75 8.63
N THR A 89 -8.77 -22.05 9.93
CA THR A 89 -9.89 -21.84 10.88
C THR A 89 -10.21 -20.35 11.03
N LEU A 90 -9.21 -19.51 11.24
CA LEU A 90 -9.38 -18.07 11.39
C LEU A 90 -9.94 -17.42 10.13
N SER A 91 -9.42 -17.79 8.94
CA SER A 91 -9.93 -17.31 7.65
C SER A 91 -11.39 -17.70 7.43
N THR A 92 -11.78 -18.93 7.81
CA THR A 92 -13.18 -19.38 7.73
C THR A 92 -14.08 -18.54 8.64
N LEU A 93 -13.66 -18.24 9.86
CA LEU A 93 -14.44 -17.40 10.78
C LEU A 93 -14.54 -15.96 10.28
N ASP A 94 -13.47 -15.43 9.71
CA ASP A 94 -13.45 -14.06 9.18
C ASP A 94 -14.41 -13.88 8.00
N SER A 95 -14.60 -14.92 7.18
CA SER A 95 -15.51 -14.90 6.04
C SER A 95 -16.97 -14.54 6.39
N GLU A 96 -17.34 -14.61 7.66
CA GLU A 96 -18.65 -14.16 8.15
C GLU A 96 -18.81 -12.63 8.12
N TYR A 97 -17.69 -11.87 8.13
CA TYR A 97 -17.69 -10.41 8.30
C TYR A 97 -17.52 -9.63 7.02
N HIS A 98 -17.04 -10.27 5.93
CA HIS A 98 -16.93 -9.63 4.62
C HIS A 98 -17.89 -10.28 3.60
N SER A 99 -18.28 -9.52 2.58
CA SER A 99 -19.18 -9.95 1.51
C SER A 99 -18.45 -10.47 0.28
N GLY A 100 -17.16 -10.20 0.18
CA GLY A 100 -16.28 -10.65 -0.89
C GLY A 100 -14.83 -10.37 -0.56
N SER A 101 -13.96 -11.13 -1.19
CA SER A 101 -12.51 -10.94 -1.14
C SER A 101 -11.96 -10.98 -2.56
N ARG A 102 -10.99 -10.12 -2.85
CA ARG A 102 -10.25 -10.11 -4.11
C ARG A 102 -8.77 -10.09 -3.82
N VAL A 103 -8.03 -10.94 -4.50
CA VAL A 103 -6.57 -11.02 -4.41
C VAL A 103 -5.97 -10.63 -5.76
N TRP A 104 -4.89 -9.83 -5.72
CA TRP A 104 -4.10 -9.55 -6.91
C TRP A 104 -2.61 -9.48 -6.59
N PHE A 105 -1.81 -9.64 -7.63
CA PHE A 105 -0.36 -9.52 -7.57
C PHE A 105 0.10 -8.29 -8.32
N ALA A 106 1.02 -7.54 -7.71
CA ALA A 106 1.59 -6.35 -8.32
C ALA A 106 3.13 -6.37 -8.20
N VAL A 107 3.80 -5.90 -9.25
CA VAL A 107 5.26 -5.88 -9.36
C VAL A 107 5.73 -4.42 -9.28
N TYR A 108 6.75 -4.19 -8.48
CA TYR A 108 7.35 -2.88 -8.29
C TYR A 108 7.92 -2.32 -9.60
N ARG A 109 7.63 -1.04 -9.86
CA ARG A 109 8.08 -0.28 -11.04
C ARG A 109 8.96 0.90 -10.59
N PRO A 110 10.29 0.67 -10.42
CA PRO A 110 11.22 1.73 -10.02
C PRO A 110 11.27 2.89 -11.02
N ASP A 111 11.09 2.60 -12.29
CA ASP A 111 11.08 3.57 -13.40
C ASP A 111 9.88 4.54 -13.39
N LEU A 112 8.81 4.20 -12.68
CA LEU A 112 7.61 4.99 -12.52
C LEU A 112 7.47 5.61 -11.12
N SER A 113 8.38 5.27 -10.20
CA SER A 113 8.33 5.66 -8.79
C SER A 113 9.16 6.91 -8.54
N PHE A 114 8.78 7.67 -7.51
CA PHE A 114 9.49 8.88 -7.09
C PHE A 114 9.92 8.74 -5.63
N HIS A 115 11.20 8.91 -5.32
CA HIS A 115 11.78 8.85 -3.97
C HIS A 115 11.33 7.60 -3.18
N SER A 116 11.30 6.45 -3.83
CA SER A 116 10.74 5.22 -3.27
C SER A 116 11.50 4.66 -2.06
N ALA A 117 12.77 4.98 -1.91
CA ALA A 117 13.55 4.64 -0.71
C ALA A 117 13.05 5.43 0.51
N GLU A 118 12.73 6.71 0.33
CA GLU A 118 12.12 7.56 1.36
C GLU A 118 10.69 7.10 1.69
N PHE A 119 9.93 6.60 0.69
CA PHE A 119 8.64 5.97 0.93
C PHE A 119 8.79 4.82 1.92
N VAL A 120 9.68 3.87 1.66
CA VAL A 120 9.91 2.72 2.55
C VAL A 120 10.40 3.16 3.93
N ALA A 121 11.35 4.10 4.00
CA ALA A 121 11.87 4.63 5.25
C ALA A 121 10.81 5.35 6.09
N GLY A 122 9.78 5.91 5.44
CA GLY A 122 8.66 6.60 6.08
C GLY A 122 7.57 5.68 6.61
N LEU A 123 7.42 4.46 6.04
CA LEU A 123 6.32 3.54 6.37
C LEU A 123 6.17 3.23 7.87
N PRO A 124 7.25 3.01 8.66
CA PRO A 124 7.10 2.74 10.09
C PRO A 124 6.39 3.85 10.87
N LYS A 125 6.49 5.09 10.39
CA LYS A 125 5.87 6.29 11.02
C LYS A 125 4.57 6.71 10.34
N ALA A 126 4.20 6.06 9.25
CA ALA A 126 2.95 6.36 8.55
C ALA A 126 1.72 5.95 9.37
N ARG A 127 0.65 6.69 9.20
CA ARG A 127 -0.68 6.43 9.79
C ARG A 127 -1.72 6.21 8.72
N TYR A 128 -1.45 6.74 7.54
CA TYR A 128 -2.36 6.72 6.41
C TYR A 128 -1.63 6.31 5.14
N MET A 129 -2.37 5.70 4.25
CA MET A 129 -1.91 5.33 2.91
C MET A 129 -2.97 5.76 1.90
N ASN A 130 -2.59 6.61 0.96
CA ASN A 130 -3.40 6.86 -0.23
C ASN A 130 -3.02 5.80 -1.26
N VAL A 131 -3.99 5.01 -1.67
CA VAL A 131 -3.84 3.96 -2.69
C VAL A 131 -4.60 4.42 -3.92
N ILE A 132 -3.88 4.82 -4.95
CA ILE A 132 -4.46 5.31 -6.20
C ILE A 132 -4.34 4.20 -7.23
N THR A 133 -5.48 3.63 -7.61
CA THR A 133 -5.54 2.65 -8.69
C THR A 133 -5.77 3.38 -10.00
N VAL A 134 -4.83 3.24 -10.94
CA VAL A 134 -4.90 3.83 -12.28
C VAL A 134 -5.11 2.72 -13.29
N GLN A 135 -6.15 2.85 -14.11
CA GLN A 135 -6.41 1.99 -15.26
C GLN A 135 -6.02 2.75 -16.53
N ILE A 136 -5.09 2.22 -17.32
CA ILE A 136 -4.77 2.77 -18.63
C ILE A 136 -5.53 2.05 -19.74
N HIS A 137 -5.69 2.71 -20.88
CA HIS A 137 -6.17 2.06 -22.10
C HIS A 137 -5.20 0.98 -22.56
N PHE A 138 -5.71 -0.06 -23.21
CA PHE A 138 -4.92 -1.18 -23.69
C PHE A 138 -3.79 -0.70 -24.63
N GLU A 139 -2.60 -1.29 -24.50
CA GLU A 139 -1.39 -0.97 -25.29
C GLU A 139 -0.78 0.44 -25.08
N HIS A 140 -1.18 1.18 -24.02
CA HIS A 140 -0.62 2.51 -23.71
C HIS A 140 0.45 2.51 -22.59
N ASP A 141 1.11 1.37 -22.33
CA ASP A 141 2.11 1.28 -21.26
C ASP A 141 3.31 2.21 -21.47
N LEU A 142 3.74 2.40 -22.72
CA LEU A 142 4.86 3.29 -23.05
C LEU A 142 4.49 4.77 -22.85
N GLU A 143 3.31 5.16 -23.30
CA GLU A 143 2.79 6.53 -23.13
C GLU A 143 2.55 6.82 -21.65
N PHE A 144 2.08 5.84 -20.88
CA PHE A 144 1.95 5.98 -19.42
C PHE A 144 3.32 6.19 -18.75
N ALA A 145 4.35 5.46 -19.18
CA ALA A 145 5.70 5.66 -18.68
C ALA A 145 6.24 7.07 -19.00
N GLU A 146 5.95 7.64 -20.16
CA GLU A 146 6.33 9.03 -20.51
C GLU A 146 5.55 10.05 -19.66
N ILE A 147 4.28 9.79 -19.34
CA ILE A 147 3.49 10.62 -18.42
C ILE A 147 4.11 10.59 -17.01
N ALA A 148 4.42 9.40 -16.50
CA ALA A 148 5.05 9.24 -15.18
C ALA A 148 6.41 9.95 -15.12
N LYS A 149 7.25 9.80 -16.15
CA LYS A 149 8.53 10.50 -16.26
C LYS A 149 8.35 12.02 -16.21
N THR A 150 7.38 12.55 -16.95
CA THR A 150 7.07 13.98 -16.92
C THR A 150 6.63 14.46 -15.54
N ALA A 151 5.84 13.65 -14.84
CA ALA A 151 5.42 13.93 -13.45
C ALA A 151 6.61 13.91 -12.48
N ILE A 152 7.51 12.92 -12.60
CA ILE A 152 8.74 12.79 -11.80
C ILE A 152 9.65 14.00 -12.00
N GLU A 153 9.93 14.39 -13.27
CA GLU A 153 10.75 15.56 -13.58
C GLU A 153 10.16 16.87 -13.00
N ALA A 154 8.83 16.99 -13.03
CA ALA A 154 8.14 18.12 -12.42
C ALA A 154 8.23 18.09 -10.89
N ALA A 155 8.12 16.92 -10.27
CA ALA A 155 8.25 16.74 -8.82
C ALA A 155 9.66 17.09 -8.35
N GLU A 156 10.70 16.65 -9.05
CA GLU A 156 12.09 17.03 -8.78
C GLU A 156 12.30 18.55 -8.87
N LYS A 157 11.81 19.16 -9.94
CA LYS A 157 11.93 20.60 -10.15
C LYS A 157 11.13 21.42 -9.12
N ALA A 158 9.98 20.92 -8.69
CA ALA A 158 9.17 21.49 -7.64
C ALA A 158 9.74 21.22 -6.24
N LYS A 159 10.76 20.37 -6.11
CA LYS A 159 11.30 19.86 -4.84
C LYS A 159 10.20 19.24 -3.97
N SER A 160 9.37 18.39 -4.59
CA SER A 160 8.33 17.68 -3.86
C SER A 160 8.92 16.78 -2.78
N ASP A 161 8.32 16.80 -1.61
CA ASP A 161 8.66 15.96 -0.45
C ASP A 161 7.73 14.74 -0.31
N GLN A 162 6.83 14.53 -1.29
CA GLN A 162 5.89 13.40 -1.29
C GLN A 162 6.44 12.23 -2.12
N PRO A 163 6.97 11.18 -1.48
CA PRO A 163 7.44 10.01 -2.19
C PRO A 163 6.26 9.15 -2.67
N VAL A 164 6.44 8.50 -3.82
CA VAL A 164 5.44 7.63 -4.45
C VAL A 164 6.09 6.32 -4.88
N ALA A 165 5.54 5.19 -4.41
CA ALA A 165 5.91 3.87 -4.91
C ALA A 165 4.85 3.37 -5.90
N VAL A 166 5.27 2.94 -7.09
CA VAL A 166 4.37 2.49 -8.16
C VAL A 166 4.54 0.99 -8.37
N TYR A 167 3.41 0.31 -8.47
CA TYR A 167 3.32 -1.12 -8.76
C TYR A 167 2.42 -1.36 -9.97
N GLN A 168 2.86 -2.23 -10.87
CA GLN A 168 2.05 -2.71 -11.98
C GLN A 168 1.33 -3.99 -11.57
N VAL A 169 0.01 -4.02 -11.66
CA VAL A 169 -0.75 -5.24 -11.41
C VAL A 169 -0.57 -6.21 -12.57
N VAL A 170 -0.16 -7.44 -12.25
CA VAL A 170 0.12 -8.47 -13.25
C VAL A 170 -0.91 -9.61 -13.24
N SER A 171 -1.73 -9.69 -12.19
CA SER A 171 -2.80 -10.69 -12.08
C SER A 171 -3.86 -10.24 -11.07
N GLY A 172 -5.12 -10.59 -11.28
CA GLY A 172 -6.24 -10.35 -10.34
C GLY A 172 -7.03 -9.08 -10.60
N MET A 173 -6.56 -8.19 -11.49
CA MET A 173 -7.27 -6.97 -11.94
C MET A 173 -7.19 -6.85 -13.48
N PRO A 174 -7.96 -5.92 -14.09
CA PRO A 174 -7.86 -5.68 -15.53
C PRO A 174 -6.43 -5.36 -15.99
N ALA A 175 -6.08 -5.78 -17.20
CA ALA A 175 -4.77 -5.44 -17.80
C ALA A 175 -4.59 -3.92 -17.88
N GLY A 176 -3.34 -3.44 -17.70
CA GLY A 176 -3.06 -2.01 -17.67
C GLY A 176 -3.43 -1.33 -16.34
N THR A 177 -3.57 -2.09 -15.25
CA THR A 177 -3.78 -1.52 -13.91
C THR A 177 -2.45 -1.25 -13.22
N TYR A 178 -2.31 -0.04 -12.69
CA TYR A 178 -1.20 0.40 -11.85
C TYR A 178 -1.72 0.86 -10.49
N MET A 179 -0.90 0.71 -9.47
CA MET A 179 -1.16 1.23 -8.13
C MET A 179 -0.07 2.20 -7.73
N LEU A 180 -0.46 3.41 -7.36
CA LEU A 180 0.42 4.42 -6.79
C LEU A 180 0.15 4.46 -5.29
N LEU A 181 1.22 4.32 -4.49
CA LEU A 181 1.15 4.29 -3.04
C LEU A 181 1.83 5.53 -2.47
N GLU A 182 1.09 6.30 -1.67
CA GLU A 182 1.58 7.48 -0.96
C GLU A 182 1.31 7.30 0.53
N ALA A 183 2.35 7.36 1.34
CA ALA A 183 2.23 7.24 2.79
C ALA A 183 2.24 8.61 3.47
N ALA A 184 1.45 8.77 4.53
CA ALA A 184 1.37 10.00 5.30
C ALA A 184 1.38 9.73 6.81
N ALA A 185 2.12 10.53 7.56
CA ALA A 185 2.17 10.45 9.03
C ALA A 185 0.92 11.05 9.71
N SER A 186 0.17 11.89 9.02
CA SER A 186 -1.08 12.49 9.53
C SER A 186 -1.97 12.93 8.38
N LEU A 187 -3.27 13.12 8.65
CA LEU A 187 -4.21 13.69 7.69
C LEU A 187 -3.86 15.12 7.28
N ASN A 188 -3.15 15.86 8.13
CA ASN A 188 -2.72 17.23 7.80
C ASN A 188 -1.85 17.27 6.54
N ALA A 189 -1.13 16.17 6.23
CA ALA A 189 -0.36 16.08 4.99
C ALA A 189 -1.24 16.19 3.72
N LEU A 190 -2.54 15.89 3.83
CA LEU A 190 -3.49 16.04 2.72
C LEU A 190 -3.87 17.52 2.50
N ASP A 191 -3.79 18.37 3.51
CA ASP A 191 -4.06 19.82 3.38
C ASP A 191 -3.05 20.48 2.41
N ASP A 192 -1.85 19.90 2.28
CA ASP A 192 -0.80 20.39 1.39
C ASP A 192 -0.97 19.91 -0.07
N ALA A 193 -1.85 18.95 -0.34
CA ALA A 193 -2.04 18.38 -1.68
C ALA A 193 -2.37 19.45 -2.75
N PRO A 194 -3.25 20.45 -2.51
CA PRO A 194 -3.51 21.52 -3.49
C PRO A 194 -2.28 22.40 -3.75
N ALA A 195 -1.43 22.62 -2.74
CA ALA A 195 -0.20 23.40 -2.90
C ALA A 195 0.84 22.60 -3.71
N ARG A 196 1.00 21.32 -3.44
CA ARG A 196 1.85 20.39 -4.21
C ARG A 196 1.40 20.33 -5.68
N SER A 197 0.12 20.16 -5.94
CA SER A 197 -0.43 20.14 -7.30
C SER A 197 -0.13 21.44 -8.08
N ARG A 198 -0.29 22.61 -7.43
CA ARG A 198 0.08 23.90 -8.03
C ARG A 198 1.58 23.99 -8.33
N ALA A 199 2.43 23.53 -7.40
CA ALA A 199 3.88 23.54 -7.58
C ALA A 199 4.31 22.65 -8.77
N LEU A 200 3.72 21.47 -8.93
CA LEU A 200 3.93 20.59 -10.09
C LEU A 200 3.52 21.27 -11.40
N THR A 201 2.34 21.88 -11.43
CA THR A 201 1.84 22.63 -12.60
C THR A 201 2.78 23.79 -12.97
N GLN A 202 3.26 24.54 -11.99
CA GLN A 202 4.23 25.63 -12.19
C GLN A 202 5.57 25.11 -12.70
N ALA A 203 6.04 23.97 -12.18
CA ALA A 203 7.28 23.33 -12.59
C ALA A 203 7.23 22.85 -14.06
N MET A 204 6.09 22.35 -14.53
CA MET A 204 5.85 21.98 -15.91
C MET A 204 5.75 23.21 -16.84
N GLY A 205 5.30 24.33 -16.31
CA GLY A 205 4.90 25.52 -17.08
C GLY A 205 3.57 25.31 -17.82
N GLU A 206 3.01 26.39 -18.35
CA GLU A 206 1.66 26.35 -18.96
C GLU A 206 1.56 25.37 -20.15
N SER A 207 2.51 25.41 -21.07
CA SER A 207 2.53 24.51 -22.25
C SER A 207 2.75 23.06 -21.82
N GLY A 208 3.67 22.81 -20.90
CA GLY A 208 3.95 21.46 -20.38
C GLY A 208 2.75 20.85 -19.68
N SER A 209 2.09 21.62 -18.82
CA SER A 209 0.89 21.18 -18.10
C SER A 209 -0.27 20.84 -19.04
N ARG A 210 -0.50 21.67 -20.09
CA ARG A 210 -1.53 21.37 -21.10
C ARG A 210 -1.23 20.09 -21.84
N LYS A 211 0.03 19.87 -22.24
CA LYS A 211 0.46 18.64 -22.91
C LYS A 211 0.29 17.43 -21.99
N PHE A 212 0.73 17.55 -20.73
CA PHE A 212 0.60 16.50 -19.73
C PHE A 212 -0.86 16.08 -19.54
N LEU A 213 -1.76 17.04 -19.30
CA LEU A 213 -3.20 16.77 -19.10
C LEU A 213 -3.85 16.16 -20.34
N LYS A 214 -3.46 16.61 -21.55
CA LYS A 214 -3.96 16.03 -22.80
C LYS A 214 -3.52 14.57 -22.93
N ASN A 215 -2.24 14.28 -22.75
CA ASN A 215 -1.70 12.93 -22.85
C ASN A 215 -2.31 12.01 -21.77
N ALA A 216 -2.41 12.50 -20.52
CA ALA A 216 -3.05 11.74 -19.44
C ALA A 216 -4.50 11.40 -19.78
N GLY A 217 -5.27 12.34 -20.33
CA GLY A 217 -6.66 12.10 -20.75
C GLY A 217 -6.82 11.14 -21.92
N GLU A 218 -5.79 10.96 -22.76
CA GLU A 218 -5.78 9.98 -23.86
C GLU A 218 -5.35 8.59 -23.40
N VAL A 219 -4.53 8.49 -22.36
CA VAL A 219 -3.89 7.25 -21.89
C VAL A 219 -4.65 6.64 -20.71
N ILE A 220 -5.10 7.46 -19.74
CA ILE A 220 -5.74 7.00 -18.51
C ILE A 220 -7.23 6.79 -18.76
N ALA A 221 -7.69 5.55 -18.62
CA ALA A 221 -9.10 5.18 -18.73
C ALA A 221 -9.89 5.45 -17.47
N GLY A 222 -9.25 5.42 -16.31
CA GLY A 222 -9.87 5.68 -15.01
C GLY A 222 -8.86 5.74 -13.88
N GLU A 223 -9.28 6.39 -12.80
CA GLU A 223 -8.49 6.53 -11.57
C GLU A 223 -9.42 6.40 -10.37
N GLU A 224 -8.99 5.63 -9.37
CA GLU A 224 -9.69 5.45 -8.11
C GLU A 224 -8.73 5.72 -6.95
N PRO A 225 -8.72 6.94 -6.38
CA PRO A 225 -7.98 7.25 -5.16
C PRO A 225 -8.77 6.82 -3.93
N LEU A 226 -8.18 5.98 -3.08
CA LEU A 226 -8.77 5.54 -1.82
C LEU A 226 -7.81 5.80 -0.68
N LEU A 227 -8.31 6.40 0.39
CA LEU A 227 -7.56 6.65 1.61
C LEU A 227 -7.81 5.55 2.63
N PHE A 228 -6.73 5.05 3.21
CA PHE A 228 -6.74 4.04 4.25
C PHE A 228 -6.02 4.52 5.51
N ALA A 229 -6.48 4.06 6.67
CA ALA A 229 -5.72 4.13 7.91
C ALA A 229 -4.89 2.85 8.10
N ILE A 230 -3.61 2.98 8.41
CA ILE A 230 -2.77 1.83 8.75
C ILE A 230 -3.18 1.32 10.14
N ASN A 231 -3.53 0.04 10.23
CA ASN A 231 -3.99 -0.56 11.47
C ASN A 231 -2.92 -1.49 12.07
N PRO A 232 -2.27 -1.11 13.19
CA PRO A 232 -1.23 -1.92 13.79
C PRO A 232 -1.77 -3.23 14.42
N LYS A 233 -3.08 -3.33 14.71
CA LYS A 233 -3.67 -4.55 15.28
C LYS A 233 -3.85 -5.64 14.23
N THR A 234 -4.19 -5.24 13.01
CA THR A 234 -4.43 -6.14 11.88
C THR A 234 -3.21 -6.30 10.99
N SER A 235 -2.09 -5.67 11.33
CA SER A 235 -0.80 -5.80 10.66
C SER A 235 0.08 -6.83 11.37
N TYR A 236 0.93 -7.51 10.60
CA TYR A 236 2.02 -8.32 11.11
C TYR A 236 3.34 -7.83 10.51
N VAL A 237 4.13 -7.13 11.32
CA VAL A 237 5.37 -6.48 10.88
C VAL A 237 6.59 -7.03 11.60
N SER A 238 7.79 -6.87 11.00
CA SER A 238 9.03 -7.27 11.64
C SER A 238 9.36 -6.40 12.86
N LYS A 239 10.23 -6.90 13.73
CA LYS A 239 10.70 -6.14 14.90
C LYS A 239 11.46 -4.88 14.49
N GLU A 240 12.22 -4.98 13.41
CA GLU A 240 13.00 -3.89 12.84
C GLU A 240 12.09 -2.78 12.31
N PHE A 241 11.02 -3.15 11.62
CA PHE A 241 9.99 -2.22 11.17
C PHE A 241 9.28 -1.55 12.34
N ALA A 242 8.82 -2.33 13.32
CA ALA A 242 8.15 -1.84 14.52
C ALA A 242 9.04 -0.91 15.38
N ALA A 243 10.36 -1.10 15.35
CA ALA A 243 11.30 -0.24 16.06
C ALA A 243 11.33 1.21 15.54
N GLY A 244 10.82 1.46 14.34
CA GLY A 244 10.69 2.82 13.78
C GLY A 244 9.65 3.68 14.48
N ASP A 245 8.63 3.06 15.11
CA ASP A 245 7.61 3.69 15.97
C ASP A 245 6.99 2.67 16.94
N PRO A 246 7.70 2.32 18.03
CA PRO A 246 7.26 1.25 18.94
C PRO A 246 5.92 1.53 19.64
N GLU A 247 5.58 2.80 19.87
CA GLU A 247 4.32 3.15 20.54
C GLU A 247 3.11 2.84 19.66
N PHE A 248 3.25 3.00 18.36
CA PHE A 248 2.20 2.69 17.40
C PHE A 248 2.09 1.17 17.12
N TRP A 249 3.21 0.51 16.85
CA TRP A 249 3.23 -0.89 16.42
C TRP A 249 3.05 -1.90 17.56
N THR A 250 3.31 -1.50 18.81
CA THR A 250 3.11 -2.34 20.00
C THR A 250 2.20 -1.64 21.00
N PRO A 251 0.92 -1.41 20.65
CA PRO A 251 0.01 -0.69 21.53
C PRO A 251 -0.13 -1.43 22.86
N LYS A 252 0.08 -0.71 23.95
CA LYS A 252 -0.12 -1.26 25.31
C LYS A 252 -1.58 -1.69 25.48
N PRO A 253 -1.86 -2.84 26.11
CA PRO A 253 -3.23 -3.21 26.42
C PRO A 253 -3.91 -2.07 27.19
N PRO A 254 -5.20 -1.80 26.94
CA PRO A 254 -5.90 -0.75 27.65
C PRO A 254 -5.78 -1.00 29.15
N HIS A 255 -5.36 0.02 29.92
CA HIS A 255 -5.34 -0.06 31.38
C HIS A 255 -6.74 -0.50 31.84
N LYS A 256 -6.84 -1.67 32.48
CA LYS A 256 -8.06 -2.04 33.21
C LYS A 256 -8.32 -0.90 34.20
N LYS A 257 -9.39 -0.15 33.98
CA LYS A 257 -9.85 0.78 35.03
C LYS A 257 -10.12 -0.04 36.29
N PRO A 258 -9.67 0.43 37.45
CA PRO A 258 -9.89 -0.24 38.71
C PRO A 258 -11.38 -0.38 39.06
#